data_6e3eda073805ab769af5fe5646daf371
#
_entry.id   6e3eda073805ab769af5fe5646daf371
#
_cell.length_a   1.000
_cell.length_b   1.000
_cell.length_c   1.000
_cell.angle_alpha   90.00
_cell.angle_beta   90.00
_cell.angle_gamma   90.00
#
_symmetry.space_group_name_H-M   'P 1'
#
loop_
_entity.id
_entity.type
_entity.pdbx_description
1 polymer ?
#
loop_
_entity_poly.entity_id
_entity_poly.type
_entity_poly.pdbx_seq_one_letter_code
_entity_poly.pdbx_strand_id
1 'polypeptide(L)'
;FESEEQNQAYIRENILFHHASLPMGEFAIGTNTTAYAAAKKYGIAKRLPILIAEKMGPHFAVGDTCYSWSEDTPVFNPDGREIIARDNEVSILRREDVGKAYYGCHTDITIPYQELGHIEVICPDGTRIPIIKNGRFVLEGTEELNIPLE
;
A
#
# COMPACT_ATOMS: atom_id res chain seq x y z
N PHE A 1 2.23 -21.88 -3.10
CA PHE A 1 3.27 -22.91 -2.96
C PHE A 1 2.66 -24.25 -2.56
N GLU A 2 3.39 -25.33 -2.79
CA GLU A 2 2.86 -26.69 -2.54
C GLU A 2 2.94 -27.12 -1.06
N SER A 3 3.72 -26.42 -0.24
CA SER A 3 3.84 -26.70 1.20
C SER A 3 3.91 -25.44 2.06
N GLU A 4 3.53 -25.58 3.33
CA GLU A 4 3.65 -24.50 4.32
C GLU A 4 5.11 -24.11 4.56
N GLU A 5 6.03 -25.07 4.53
CA GLU A 5 7.47 -24.80 4.68
C GLU A 5 7.99 -23.91 3.55
N GLN A 6 7.58 -24.15 2.30
CA GLN A 6 7.93 -23.31 1.15
C GLN A 6 7.32 -21.92 1.28
N ASN A 7 6.08 -21.81 1.76
CA ASN A 7 5.45 -20.52 2.03
C ASN A 7 6.23 -19.73 3.07
N GLN A 8 6.59 -20.34 4.18
CA GLN A 8 7.33 -19.68 5.25
C GLN A 8 8.75 -19.29 4.81
N ALA A 9 9.42 -20.12 4.04
CA ALA A 9 10.72 -19.79 3.48
C ALA A 9 10.63 -18.58 2.54
N TYR A 10 9.64 -18.57 1.64
CA TYR A 10 9.41 -17.47 0.72
C TYR A 10 9.11 -16.16 1.46
N ILE A 11 8.22 -16.19 2.44
CA ILE A 11 7.86 -15.01 3.25
C ILE A 11 9.11 -14.48 3.95
N ARG A 12 9.88 -15.33 4.59
CA ARG A 12 11.09 -14.92 5.31
C ARG A 12 12.14 -14.29 4.38
N GLU A 13 12.35 -14.86 3.21
CA GLU A 13 13.43 -14.47 2.31
C GLU A 13 13.04 -13.29 1.41
N ASN A 14 11.79 -13.26 0.91
CA ASN A 14 11.38 -12.33 -0.15
C ASN A 14 10.42 -11.23 0.33
N ILE A 15 9.80 -11.38 1.49
CA ILE A 15 8.92 -10.36 2.05
C ILE A 15 9.56 -9.72 3.28
N LEU A 16 10.00 -10.54 4.22
CA LEU A 16 10.61 -10.05 5.47
C LEU A 16 12.10 -9.72 5.32
N PHE A 17 12.76 -10.17 4.26
CA PHE A 17 14.20 -9.97 4.06
C PHE A 17 15.02 -10.34 5.29
N HIS A 18 14.66 -11.47 5.92
CA HIS A 18 15.23 -12.02 7.15
C HIS A 18 15.00 -11.17 8.42
N HIS A 19 14.22 -10.10 8.37
CA HIS A 19 13.79 -9.39 9.57
C HIS A 19 12.73 -10.20 10.33
N ALA A 20 12.67 -10.04 11.64
CA ALA A 20 11.66 -10.69 12.48
C ALA A 20 10.25 -10.11 12.22
N SER A 21 10.19 -8.82 11.91
CA SER A 21 8.98 -8.09 11.54
C SER A 21 9.35 -6.85 10.72
N LEU A 22 8.39 -6.34 9.96
CA LEU A 22 8.54 -5.10 9.19
C LEU A 22 7.41 -4.13 9.56
N PRO A 23 7.69 -2.83 9.57
CA PRO A 23 6.64 -1.83 9.70
C PRO A 23 5.79 -1.76 8.42
N MET A 24 4.63 -1.12 8.51
CA MET A 24 3.91 -0.68 7.32
C MET A 24 4.62 0.53 6.73
N GLY A 25 5.13 0.40 5.51
CA GLY A 25 5.82 1.46 4.79
C GLY A 25 4.89 2.30 3.93
N GLU A 26 3.78 1.71 3.46
CA GLU A 26 2.80 2.39 2.60
C GLU A 26 1.41 1.80 2.82
N PHE A 27 0.40 2.65 2.69
CA PHE A 27 -1.00 2.27 2.46
C PHE A 27 -1.59 3.19 1.42
N ALA A 28 -2.13 2.62 0.34
CA ALA A 28 -2.72 3.40 -0.73
C ALA A 28 -3.90 2.69 -1.40
N ILE A 29 -4.69 3.47 -2.13
CA ILE A 29 -5.82 2.98 -2.92
C ILE A 29 -5.63 3.45 -4.34
N GLY A 30 -5.12 2.57 -5.20
CA GLY A 30 -5.07 2.83 -6.64
C GLY A 30 -6.48 2.92 -7.21
N THR A 31 -6.73 3.95 -8.01
CA THR A 31 -8.07 4.26 -8.53
C THR A 31 -8.26 3.91 -10.01
N ASN A 32 -7.27 3.30 -10.64
CA ASN A 32 -7.39 2.90 -12.05
C ASN A 32 -8.14 1.56 -12.20
N THR A 33 -9.41 1.57 -11.84
CA THR A 33 -10.31 0.40 -11.92
C THR A 33 -10.53 -0.07 -13.36
N THR A 34 -10.41 0.82 -14.34
CA THR A 34 -10.43 0.46 -15.77
C THR A 34 -9.28 -0.46 -16.14
N ALA A 35 -8.07 -0.12 -15.71
CA ALA A 35 -6.89 -0.99 -15.92
C ALA A 35 -7.04 -2.32 -15.19
N TYR A 36 -7.59 -2.31 -13.97
CA TYR A 36 -7.89 -3.54 -13.22
C TYR A 36 -8.83 -4.46 -13.98
N ALA A 37 -9.96 -3.93 -14.45
CA ALA A 37 -10.93 -4.68 -15.21
C ALA A 37 -10.35 -5.24 -16.51
N ALA A 38 -9.56 -4.45 -17.24
CA ALA A 38 -8.85 -4.88 -18.44
C ALA A 38 -7.84 -6.00 -18.13
N ALA A 39 -7.03 -5.83 -17.09
CA ALA A 39 -6.04 -6.84 -16.68
C ALA A 39 -6.72 -8.18 -16.33
N LYS A 40 -7.86 -8.12 -15.64
CA LYS A 40 -8.66 -9.29 -15.31
C LYS A 40 -9.27 -9.94 -16.56
N LYS A 41 -9.90 -9.14 -17.43
CA LYS A 41 -10.53 -9.60 -18.66
C LYS A 41 -9.56 -10.34 -19.58
N TYR A 42 -8.34 -9.86 -19.70
CA TYR A 42 -7.30 -10.46 -20.56
C TYR A 42 -6.40 -11.46 -19.82
N GLY A 43 -6.62 -11.71 -18.55
CA GLY A 43 -5.85 -12.69 -17.78
C GLY A 43 -4.37 -12.31 -17.58
N ILE A 44 -4.04 -11.01 -17.66
CA ILE A 44 -2.67 -10.52 -17.58
C ILE A 44 -2.28 -9.96 -16.21
N ALA A 45 -3.20 -9.90 -15.24
CA ALA A 45 -2.97 -9.29 -13.94
C ALA A 45 -1.70 -9.81 -13.24
N LYS A 46 -1.46 -11.12 -13.30
CA LYS A 46 -0.27 -11.76 -12.70
C LYS A 46 1.04 -11.48 -13.45
N ARG A 47 0.99 -10.83 -14.59
CA ARG A 47 2.17 -10.52 -15.43
C ARG A 47 2.53 -9.04 -15.39
N LEU A 48 1.70 -8.22 -14.78
CA LEU A 48 1.95 -6.79 -14.69
C LEU A 48 3.02 -6.50 -13.65
N PRO A 49 3.94 -5.57 -13.96
CA PRO A 49 4.86 -5.05 -12.95
C PRO A 49 4.10 -4.45 -11.78
N ILE A 50 4.69 -4.53 -10.58
CA ILE A 50 4.07 -4.00 -9.36
C ILE A 50 3.72 -2.52 -9.49
N LEU A 51 4.57 -1.71 -10.10
CA LEU A 51 4.32 -0.28 -10.36
C LEU A 51 3.03 0.01 -11.15
N ILE A 52 2.51 -0.97 -11.89
CA ILE A 52 1.22 -0.87 -12.58
C ILE A 52 0.11 -1.46 -11.71
N ALA A 53 0.38 -2.61 -11.08
CA ALA A 53 -0.60 -3.31 -10.26
C ALA A 53 -1.07 -2.45 -9.08
N GLU A 54 -0.17 -1.72 -8.42
CA GLU A 54 -0.47 -0.82 -7.31
C GLU A 54 -1.41 0.34 -7.69
N LYS A 55 -1.38 0.82 -8.94
CA LYS A 55 -2.27 1.89 -9.42
C LYS A 55 -3.71 1.41 -9.66
N MET A 56 -3.94 0.11 -9.71
CA MET A 56 -5.22 -0.49 -10.08
C MET A 56 -6.14 -0.77 -8.90
N GLY A 57 -5.65 -0.74 -7.67
CA GLY A 57 -6.48 -1.08 -6.51
C GLY A 57 -5.81 -0.83 -5.16
N PRO A 58 -6.48 -1.22 -4.09
CA PRO A 58 -5.95 -1.13 -2.75
C PRO A 58 -4.69 -1.97 -2.59
N HIS A 59 -3.71 -1.38 -1.93
CA HIS A 59 -2.45 -2.05 -1.62
C HIS A 59 -1.85 -1.47 -0.35
N PHE A 60 -0.94 -2.20 0.23
CA PHE A 60 -0.07 -1.72 1.29
C PHE A 60 1.33 -2.30 1.06
N ALA A 61 2.33 -1.61 1.58
CA ALA A 61 3.68 -2.13 1.57
C ALA A 61 4.22 -2.33 2.98
N VAL A 62 5.05 -3.34 3.12
CA VAL A 62 5.84 -3.58 4.33
C VAL A 62 7.29 -3.26 4.07
N GLY A 63 7.97 -2.75 5.10
CA GLY A 63 9.37 -2.32 5.01
C GLY A 63 9.51 -0.81 5.05
N ASP A 64 10.45 -0.29 4.26
CA ASP A 64 10.72 1.13 4.16
C ASP A 64 9.58 1.88 3.45
N THR A 65 9.48 3.18 3.69
CA THR A 65 8.62 4.06 2.89
C THR A 65 9.26 4.34 1.54
N CYS A 66 8.47 4.76 0.55
CA CYS A 66 9.01 5.24 -0.74
C CYS A 66 9.80 6.54 -0.59
N TYR A 67 9.65 7.25 0.52
CA TYR A 67 10.44 8.44 0.82
C TYR A 67 11.69 8.04 1.58
N SER A 68 12.85 8.24 0.96
CA SER A 68 14.09 8.22 1.71
C SER A 68 14.23 9.55 2.47
N TRP A 69 14.64 9.47 3.72
CA TRP A 69 14.88 10.68 4.52
C TRP A 69 16.07 11.52 3.99
N SER A 70 16.85 10.99 3.08
CA SER A 70 17.92 11.69 2.36
C SER A 70 17.40 12.55 1.19
N GLU A 71 16.10 12.54 0.93
CA GLU A 71 15.49 13.46 -0.02
C GLU A 71 15.39 14.84 0.65
N ASP A 72 16.34 15.70 0.29
CA ASP A 72 16.37 17.10 0.75
C ASP A 72 15.25 17.96 0.15
N THR A 73 14.42 17.39 -0.70
CA THR A 73 13.34 18.09 -1.37
C THR A 73 12.05 17.94 -0.58
N PRO A 74 11.53 19.00 0.04
CA PRO A 74 10.25 18.94 0.72
C PRO A 74 9.12 18.68 -0.27
N VAL A 75 8.24 17.74 0.07
CA VAL A 75 7.03 17.43 -0.70
C VAL A 75 5.84 18.06 0.00
N PHE A 76 4.98 18.73 -0.78
CA PHE A 76 3.80 19.39 -0.27
C PHE A 76 2.54 18.76 -0.87
N ASN A 77 1.48 18.67 -0.07
CA ASN A 77 0.15 18.34 -0.58
C ASN A 77 -0.44 19.54 -1.35
N PRO A 78 -1.57 19.38 -2.05
CA PRO A 78 -2.22 20.48 -2.77
C PRO A 78 -2.61 21.67 -1.88
N ASP A 79 -2.79 21.46 -0.58
CA ASP A 79 -3.13 22.51 0.39
C ASP A 79 -1.89 23.27 0.92
N GLY A 80 -0.71 22.98 0.39
CA GLY A 80 0.55 23.60 0.78
C GLY A 80 1.11 23.10 2.11
N ARG A 81 0.60 22.00 2.67
CA ARG A 81 1.19 21.37 3.85
C ARG A 81 2.33 20.45 3.42
N GLU A 82 3.47 20.61 4.07
CA GLU A 82 4.58 19.68 3.90
C GLU A 82 4.18 18.27 4.36
N ILE A 83 4.36 17.30 3.47
CA ILE A 83 4.20 15.89 3.80
C ILE A 83 5.49 15.44 4.50
N ILE A 84 5.40 15.32 5.82
CA ILE A 84 6.55 14.99 6.65
C ILE A 84 6.45 13.53 7.07
N ALA A 85 7.35 12.68 6.57
CA ALA A 85 7.48 11.29 7.00
C ALA A 85 8.17 11.13 8.38
N ARG A 86 8.32 12.22 9.16
CA ARG A 86 9.21 12.26 10.31
C ARG A 86 8.56 12.16 11.70
N ASP A 87 7.24 12.04 11.77
CA ASP A 87 6.54 12.15 13.06
C ASP A 87 6.20 10.81 13.74
N ASN A 88 6.99 9.77 13.49
CA ASN A 88 6.88 8.51 14.19
C ASN A 88 8.23 8.08 14.79
N GLU A 89 8.21 7.14 15.75
CA GLU A 89 9.41 6.67 16.44
C GLU A 89 10.49 6.14 15.47
N VAL A 90 10.08 5.52 14.38
CA VAL A 90 10.98 5.02 13.35
C VAL A 90 11.71 6.16 12.65
N SER A 91 11.03 7.29 12.40
CA SER A 91 11.67 8.50 11.83
C SER A 91 12.68 9.12 12.76
N ILE A 92 12.47 9.07 14.08
CA ILE A 92 13.42 9.54 15.09
C ILE A 92 14.68 8.65 15.09
N LEU A 93 14.51 7.33 15.05
CA LEU A 93 15.61 6.38 14.93
C LEU A 93 16.44 6.62 13.67
N ARG A 94 15.82 7.02 12.57
CA ARG A 94 16.50 7.40 11.33
C ARG A 94 17.44 8.57 11.47
N ARG A 95 17.14 9.52 12.35
CA ARG A 95 17.99 10.67 12.62
C ARG A 95 19.19 10.31 13.49
N GLU A 96 19.02 9.39 14.41
CA GLU A 96 20.05 9.00 15.38
C GLU A 96 21.03 7.98 14.80
N ASP A 97 20.53 7.03 14.00
CA ASP A 97 21.38 6.00 13.39
C ASP A 97 20.80 5.57 12.03
N VAL A 98 21.35 6.13 10.96
CA VAL A 98 20.96 5.85 9.57
C VAL A 98 21.04 4.36 9.26
N GLY A 99 22.03 3.64 9.80
CA GLY A 99 22.21 2.21 9.57
C GLY A 99 21.10 1.34 10.17
N LYS A 100 20.40 1.85 11.20
CA LYS A 100 19.27 1.17 11.83
C LYS A 100 17.91 1.60 11.27
N ALA A 101 17.89 2.63 10.46
CA ALA A 101 16.69 3.28 9.97
C ALA A 101 16.10 2.64 8.71
N TYR A 102 16.88 1.87 8.00
CA TYR A 102 16.48 1.22 6.76
C TYR A 102 16.41 -0.28 6.95
N TYR A 103 15.28 -0.84 6.53
CA TYR A 103 15.09 -2.28 6.46
C TYR A 103 15.68 -2.85 5.15
N GLY A 104 15.94 -1.98 4.17
CA GLY A 104 16.49 -2.36 2.88
C GLY A 104 15.48 -3.08 1.98
N CYS A 105 14.20 -2.97 2.32
CA CYS A 105 13.14 -3.60 1.56
C CYS A 105 11.87 -2.76 1.55
N HIS A 106 11.11 -2.88 0.47
CA HIS A 106 9.78 -2.33 0.30
C HIS A 106 8.99 -3.32 -0.55
N THR A 107 8.02 -3.99 0.07
CA THR A 107 7.26 -5.04 -0.60
C THR A 107 5.79 -4.69 -0.64
N ASP A 108 5.28 -4.41 -1.85
CA ASP A 108 3.87 -4.12 -2.07
C ASP A 108 3.02 -5.39 -2.08
N ILE A 109 1.88 -5.29 -1.43
CA ILE A 109 0.86 -6.34 -1.35
C ILE A 109 -0.45 -5.77 -1.86
N THR A 110 -0.85 -6.17 -3.06
CA THR A 110 -2.11 -5.75 -3.68
C THR A 110 -3.26 -6.65 -3.26
N ILE A 111 -4.43 -6.07 -3.05
CA ILE A 111 -5.64 -6.80 -2.65
C ILE A 111 -6.65 -6.72 -3.79
N PRO A 112 -7.05 -7.84 -4.41
CA PRO A 112 -8.08 -7.86 -5.43
C PRO A 112 -9.43 -7.39 -4.89
N TYR A 113 -10.19 -6.60 -5.67
CA TYR A 113 -11.48 -6.07 -5.23
C TYR A 113 -12.48 -7.14 -4.77
N GLN A 114 -12.48 -8.32 -5.40
CA GLN A 114 -13.37 -9.42 -5.02
C GLN A 114 -13.03 -10.08 -3.68
N GLU A 115 -11.81 -9.86 -3.18
CA GLU A 115 -11.33 -10.39 -1.89
C GLU A 115 -11.32 -9.31 -0.79
N LEU A 116 -11.60 -8.06 -1.18
CA LEU A 116 -11.58 -6.92 -0.30
C LEU A 116 -12.92 -6.78 0.46
N GLY A 117 -12.89 -6.84 1.78
CA GLY A 117 -14.04 -6.62 2.62
C GLY A 117 -14.44 -5.15 2.67
N HIS A 118 -13.72 -4.35 3.45
CA HIS A 118 -13.97 -2.91 3.58
C HIS A 118 -12.70 -2.14 3.93
N ILE A 119 -12.72 -0.87 3.55
CA ILE A 119 -11.76 0.14 3.97
C ILE A 119 -12.55 1.32 4.50
N GLU A 120 -12.20 1.79 5.69
CA GLU A 120 -12.82 2.95 6.32
C GLU A 120 -11.76 3.83 7.01
N VAL A 121 -12.04 5.12 7.12
CA VAL A 121 -11.30 6.05 7.96
C VAL A 121 -12.01 6.14 9.31
N ILE A 122 -11.26 6.01 10.39
CA ILE A 122 -11.75 6.27 11.75
C ILE A 122 -11.14 7.59 12.19
N CYS A 123 -12.00 8.60 12.30
CA CYS A 123 -11.59 9.94 12.75
C CYS A 123 -11.29 9.96 14.26
N PRO A 124 -10.52 10.96 14.75
CA PRO A 124 -10.21 11.07 16.18
C PRO A 124 -11.46 11.19 17.10
N ASP A 125 -12.55 11.70 16.60
CA ASP A 125 -13.85 11.80 17.30
C ASP A 125 -14.67 10.49 17.28
N GLY A 126 -14.12 9.43 16.66
CA GLY A 126 -14.79 8.14 16.49
C GLY A 126 -15.71 8.04 15.27
N THR A 127 -15.86 9.11 14.49
CA THR A 127 -16.61 9.07 13.22
C THR A 127 -15.97 8.10 12.26
N ARG A 128 -16.77 7.25 11.60
CA ARG A 128 -16.32 6.28 10.59
C ARG A 128 -16.77 6.72 9.22
N ILE A 129 -15.82 6.86 8.32
CA ILE A 129 -16.06 7.23 6.92
C ILE A 129 -15.70 6.02 6.05
N PRO A 130 -16.70 5.28 5.53
CA PRO A 130 -16.43 4.16 4.65
C PRO A 130 -15.94 4.66 3.29
N ILE A 131 -14.87 4.06 2.79
CA ILE A 131 -14.32 4.33 1.45
C ILE A 131 -14.70 3.20 0.50
N ILE A 132 -14.45 1.96 0.92
CA ILE A 132 -14.76 0.75 0.15
C ILE A 132 -15.55 -0.20 1.05
N LYS A 133 -16.59 -0.82 0.48
CA LYS A 133 -17.38 -1.84 1.15
C LYS A 133 -17.68 -2.99 0.18
N ASN A 134 -17.33 -4.22 0.58
CA ASN A 134 -17.47 -5.40 -0.26
C ASN A 134 -16.85 -5.21 -1.67
N GLY A 135 -15.64 -4.66 -1.71
CA GLY A 135 -14.90 -4.41 -2.94
C GLY A 135 -15.47 -3.30 -3.83
N ARG A 136 -16.38 -2.46 -3.34
CA ARG A 136 -16.99 -1.34 -4.08
C ARG A 136 -16.73 -0.02 -3.37
N PHE A 137 -16.41 1.00 -4.14
CA PHE A 137 -16.30 2.37 -3.63
C PHE A 137 -17.66 2.88 -3.16
N VAL A 138 -17.71 3.40 -1.95
CA VAL A 138 -18.94 3.93 -1.32
C VAL A 138 -18.77 5.36 -0.82
N LEU A 139 -17.55 5.91 -0.92
CA LEU A 139 -17.30 7.31 -0.61
C LEU A 139 -17.96 8.18 -1.68
N GLU A 140 -18.66 9.23 -1.25
CA GLU A 140 -19.29 10.20 -2.15
C GLU A 140 -18.27 10.77 -3.16
N GLY A 141 -18.67 10.82 -4.44
CA GLY A 141 -17.82 11.28 -5.54
C GLY A 141 -16.87 10.22 -6.11
N THR A 142 -16.95 8.97 -5.66
CA THR A 142 -16.13 7.86 -6.19
C THR A 142 -16.94 6.81 -6.95
N GLU A 143 -18.21 7.07 -7.23
CA GLU A 143 -19.16 6.12 -7.82
C GLU A 143 -18.71 5.62 -9.18
N GLU A 144 -18.11 6.49 -9.99
CA GLU A 144 -17.60 6.17 -11.34
C GLU A 144 -16.53 5.07 -11.31
N LEU A 145 -15.78 4.96 -10.21
CA LEU A 145 -14.76 3.93 -10.05
C LEU A 145 -15.34 2.51 -10.02
N ASN A 146 -16.63 2.38 -9.75
CA ASN A 146 -17.30 1.09 -9.73
C ASN A 146 -17.70 0.58 -11.12
N ILE A 147 -17.87 1.48 -12.10
CA ILE A 147 -18.34 1.11 -13.44
C ILE A 147 -17.48 0.02 -14.09
N PRO A 148 -16.14 0.11 -14.07
CA PRO A 148 -15.31 -0.95 -14.66
C PRO A 148 -15.30 -2.24 -13.85
N LEU A 149 -15.73 -2.21 -12.58
CA LEU A 149 -15.74 -3.36 -11.66
C LEU A 149 -17.00 -4.22 -11.79
N GLU A 150 -17.99 -3.80 -12.57
CA GLU A 150 -19.21 -4.55 -12.91
C GLU A 150 -18.89 -5.63 -13.94
#